data_1abf0787507f3fbe690b2ee290e9ed34
#
_entry.id   1abf0787507f3fbe690b2ee290e9ed34
#
_cell.length_a   1.000
_cell.length_b   1.000
_cell.length_c   1.000
_cell.angle_alpha   90.00
_cell.angle_beta   90.00
_cell.angle_gamma   90.00
#
_symmetry.space_group_name_H-M   'P 1'
#
loop_
_entity.id
_entity.type
_entity.pdbx_description
1 polymer ?
#
loop_
_entity_poly.entity_id
_entity_poly.type
_entity_poly.pdbx_seq_one_letter_code
_entity_poly.pdbx_strand_id
1 'polypeptide(L)'
;MYKLRLGKSIGFKKEDYYDRLAEAVELGFDSVDFDICGKWATPEQEAEGYKGIKKGLEALKESGLYFNGVHIPFGRDWDFSSANEEKRLEAMRNFADVAPMIDEYKPHCYIIHGSYEPVAPEDRAAQIAALKRSLSEMLKITRTTIAVEILPRTCLLNTAAEANEIIDSMESEQIKICVDVNHFLQERSEKGILGLGSRIVTTHISDHDYENERHWMPGEGKIDWMAVIFAFEKIGYNGVFNYEVGASLPDIKENYEGLFNKYNA
;
A
#
# COMPACT_ATOMS: atom_id res chain seq x y z
N MET A 1 -7.59 19.33 16.84
CA MET A 1 -8.33 18.80 15.67
C MET A 1 -7.39 17.84 14.95
N TYR A 2 -7.73 16.57 14.89
CA TYR A 2 -6.93 15.54 14.22
C TYR A 2 -7.34 15.46 12.74
N LYS A 3 -6.38 15.47 11.86
CA LYS A 3 -6.58 15.34 10.41
C LYS A 3 -5.32 14.77 9.77
N LEU A 4 -5.48 13.80 8.86
CA LEU A 4 -4.41 13.21 8.08
C LEU A 4 -4.34 13.86 6.69
N ARG A 5 -3.27 13.64 5.94
CA ARG A 5 -3.19 14.08 4.55
C ARG A 5 -4.14 13.25 3.69
N LEU A 6 -4.85 13.90 2.78
CA LEU A 6 -5.69 13.21 1.80
C LEU A 6 -4.82 12.64 0.67
N GLY A 7 -4.88 11.33 0.48
CA GLY A 7 -4.17 10.64 -0.59
C GLY A 7 -5.05 9.71 -1.41
N LYS A 8 -4.54 9.31 -2.56
CA LYS A 8 -5.20 8.36 -3.48
C LYS A 8 -4.18 7.50 -4.23
N SER A 9 -4.45 6.19 -4.31
CA SER A 9 -3.73 5.29 -5.22
C SER A 9 -4.18 5.53 -6.65
N ILE A 10 -3.28 5.95 -7.52
CA ILE A 10 -3.56 6.19 -8.95
C ILE A 10 -2.76 5.20 -9.80
N GLY A 11 -3.49 4.32 -10.49
CA GLY A 11 -2.89 3.28 -11.34
C GLY A 11 -2.23 3.88 -12.58
N PHE A 12 -0.90 3.82 -12.66
CA PHE A 12 -0.14 4.37 -13.78
C PHE A 12 -0.42 3.67 -15.12
N LYS A 13 -0.68 2.39 -15.10
CA LYS A 13 -0.94 1.62 -16.33
C LYS A 13 -2.31 1.88 -16.96
N LYS A 14 -3.15 2.70 -16.31
CA LYS A 14 -4.45 3.12 -16.85
C LYS A 14 -4.30 4.26 -17.84
N GLU A 15 -5.22 4.33 -18.81
CA GLU A 15 -5.22 5.36 -19.85
C GLU A 15 -5.41 6.77 -19.29
N ASP A 16 -6.20 6.90 -18.21
CA ASP A 16 -6.58 8.17 -17.58
C ASP A 16 -5.62 8.65 -16.48
N TYR A 17 -4.44 8.07 -16.35
CA TYR A 17 -3.49 8.39 -15.27
C TYR A 17 -3.18 9.89 -15.16
N TYR A 18 -2.82 10.52 -16.28
CA TYR A 18 -2.41 11.93 -16.29
C TYR A 18 -3.58 12.87 -15.98
N ASP A 19 -4.77 12.57 -16.49
CA ASP A 19 -5.98 13.35 -16.23
C ASP A 19 -6.36 13.26 -14.75
N ARG A 20 -6.30 12.07 -14.16
CA ARG A 20 -6.55 11.88 -12.73
C ARG A 20 -5.52 12.55 -11.84
N LEU A 21 -4.27 12.57 -12.26
CA LEU A 21 -3.22 13.28 -11.54
C LEU A 21 -3.49 14.79 -11.53
N ALA A 22 -3.85 15.37 -12.67
CA ALA A 22 -4.21 16.77 -12.79
C ALA A 22 -5.46 17.11 -11.97
N GLU A 23 -6.50 16.28 -12.04
CA GLU A 23 -7.73 16.43 -11.25
C GLU A 23 -7.45 16.38 -9.73
N ALA A 24 -6.54 15.48 -9.29
CA ALA A 24 -6.15 15.41 -7.87
C ALA A 24 -5.51 16.72 -7.39
N VAL A 25 -4.66 17.34 -8.22
CA VAL A 25 -4.08 18.66 -7.93
C VAL A 25 -5.16 19.73 -7.83
N GLU A 26 -6.07 19.81 -8.80
CA GLU A 26 -7.16 20.79 -8.84
C GLU A 26 -8.10 20.67 -7.63
N LEU A 27 -8.38 19.45 -7.21
CA LEU A 27 -9.20 19.16 -6.04
C LEU A 27 -8.49 19.34 -4.71
N GLY A 28 -7.16 19.60 -4.71
CA GLY A 28 -6.37 19.83 -3.50
C GLY A 28 -6.12 18.55 -2.69
N PHE A 29 -5.88 17.43 -3.34
CA PHE A 29 -5.28 16.27 -2.69
C PHE A 29 -3.87 16.60 -2.23
N ASP A 30 -3.44 16.01 -1.11
CA ASP A 30 -2.10 16.25 -0.56
C ASP A 30 -1.06 15.29 -1.17
N SER A 31 -1.48 14.08 -1.56
CA SER A 31 -0.56 13.01 -1.92
C SER A 31 -1.15 11.99 -2.89
N VAL A 32 -0.24 11.21 -3.49
CA VAL A 32 -0.55 10.09 -4.38
C VAL A 32 0.34 8.91 -4.06
N ASP A 33 -0.26 7.70 -4.10
CA ASP A 33 0.47 6.46 -4.31
C ASP A 33 0.51 6.17 -5.81
N PHE A 34 1.73 5.99 -6.32
CA PHE A 34 1.97 5.59 -7.70
C PHE A 34 1.83 4.08 -7.81
N ASP A 35 0.69 3.64 -8.33
CA ASP A 35 0.41 2.22 -8.47
C ASP A 35 0.83 1.71 -9.86
N ILE A 36 1.80 0.81 -9.90
CA ILE A 36 2.30 0.15 -11.12
C ILE A 36 1.76 -1.27 -11.30
N CYS A 37 0.73 -1.63 -10.54
CA CYS A 37 0.03 -2.90 -10.66
C CYS A 37 -0.82 -2.98 -11.94
N GLY A 38 -1.31 -4.19 -12.22
CA GLY A 38 -2.23 -4.43 -13.32
C GLY A 38 -1.55 -4.53 -14.69
N LYS A 39 -2.39 -4.68 -15.71
CA LYS A 39 -1.98 -4.76 -17.12
C LYS A 39 -1.92 -3.37 -17.73
N TRP A 40 -1.07 -3.20 -18.72
CA TRP A 40 -1.08 -2.00 -19.54
C TRP A 40 -2.42 -1.81 -20.25
N ALA A 41 -2.92 -0.59 -20.30
CA ALA A 41 -4.21 -0.28 -20.92
C ALA A 41 -4.13 -0.36 -22.44
N THR A 42 -2.97 -0.01 -23.03
CA THR A 42 -2.76 -0.05 -24.47
C THR A 42 -1.47 -0.78 -24.85
N PRO A 43 -1.39 -1.35 -26.09
CA PRO A 43 -0.15 -1.96 -26.60
C PRO A 43 1.04 -0.98 -26.66
N GLU A 44 0.78 0.30 -26.89
CA GLU A 44 1.81 1.34 -26.92
C GLU A 44 2.42 1.56 -25.54
N GLN A 45 1.59 1.58 -24.49
CA GLN A 45 2.05 1.66 -23.10
C GLN A 45 2.87 0.42 -22.71
N GLU A 46 2.45 -0.78 -23.11
CA GLU A 46 3.19 -2.01 -22.87
C GLU A 46 4.57 -1.97 -23.57
N ALA A 47 4.63 -1.49 -24.80
CA ALA A 47 5.89 -1.34 -25.55
C ALA A 47 6.83 -0.27 -24.95
N GLU A 48 6.28 0.76 -24.30
CA GLU A 48 7.07 1.75 -23.56
C GLU A 48 7.66 1.19 -22.25
N GLY A 49 6.96 0.27 -21.59
CA GLY A 49 7.42 -0.41 -20.38
C GLY A 49 8.02 0.55 -19.35
N TYR A 50 9.28 0.34 -18.95
CA TYR A 50 9.97 1.16 -17.95
C TYR A 50 10.13 2.65 -18.33
N LYS A 51 10.20 2.97 -19.62
CA LYS A 51 10.23 4.38 -20.06
C LYS A 51 8.92 5.09 -19.74
N GLY A 52 7.81 4.37 -19.87
CA GLY A 52 6.50 4.88 -19.50
C GLY A 52 6.41 5.15 -18.00
N ILE A 53 6.89 4.23 -17.15
CA ILE A 53 6.95 4.44 -15.69
C ILE A 53 7.72 5.71 -15.35
N LYS A 54 8.88 5.93 -15.97
CA LYS A 54 9.68 7.13 -15.77
C LYS A 54 8.90 8.41 -16.11
N LYS A 55 8.20 8.44 -17.26
CA LYS A 55 7.35 9.59 -17.63
C LYS A 55 6.24 9.84 -16.60
N GLY A 56 5.62 8.79 -16.08
CA GLY A 56 4.60 8.91 -15.03
C GLY A 56 5.14 9.48 -13.73
N LEU A 57 6.34 9.06 -13.34
CA LEU A 57 7.05 9.58 -12.15
C LEU A 57 7.48 11.05 -12.33
N GLU A 58 7.91 11.43 -13.54
CA GLU A 58 8.20 12.83 -13.89
C GLU A 58 6.94 13.69 -13.74
N ALA A 59 5.81 13.26 -14.30
CA ALA A 59 4.54 13.98 -14.16
C ALA A 59 4.09 14.09 -12.70
N LEU A 60 4.24 13.03 -11.90
CA LEU A 60 3.95 13.08 -10.46
C LEU A 60 4.85 14.11 -9.75
N LYS A 61 6.13 14.12 -10.04
CA LYS A 61 7.06 15.10 -9.46
C LYS A 61 6.71 16.54 -9.85
N GLU A 62 6.31 16.77 -11.11
CA GLU A 62 5.90 18.08 -11.62
C GLU A 62 4.57 18.54 -11.01
N SER A 63 3.68 17.62 -10.63
CA SER A 63 2.39 17.93 -10.00
C SER A 63 2.53 18.61 -8.65
N GLY A 64 3.65 18.42 -7.95
CA GLY A 64 3.90 18.92 -6.60
C GLY A 64 3.18 18.16 -5.49
N LEU A 65 2.42 17.10 -5.81
CA LEU A 65 1.82 16.21 -4.81
C LEU A 65 2.90 15.45 -4.04
N TYR A 66 2.63 15.18 -2.77
CA TYR A 66 3.52 14.35 -1.96
C TYR A 66 3.53 12.92 -2.51
N PHE A 67 4.72 12.46 -2.88
CA PHE A 67 4.94 11.09 -3.35
C PHE A 67 4.98 10.13 -2.15
N ASN A 68 3.80 9.62 -1.76
CA ASN A 68 3.66 8.80 -0.57
C ASN A 68 4.20 7.39 -0.80
N GLY A 69 3.67 6.65 -1.75
CA GLY A 69 4.09 5.28 -1.97
C GLY A 69 4.21 4.89 -3.44
N VAL A 70 4.98 3.82 -3.68
CA VAL A 70 4.92 3.07 -4.93
C VAL A 70 4.38 1.69 -4.64
N HIS A 71 3.20 1.39 -5.16
CA HIS A 71 2.66 0.04 -5.06
C HIS A 71 3.33 -0.85 -6.11
N ILE A 72 4.18 -1.76 -5.61
CA ILE A 72 4.88 -2.74 -6.45
C ILE A 72 3.87 -3.81 -6.91
N PRO A 73 3.96 -4.30 -8.15
CA PRO A 73 3.08 -5.36 -8.62
C PRO A 73 3.08 -6.57 -7.69
N PHE A 74 1.95 -7.25 -7.63
CA PHE A 74 1.78 -8.47 -6.84
C PHE A 74 1.34 -9.63 -7.75
N GLY A 75 1.29 -10.83 -7.19
CA GLY A 75 0.98 -12.05 -7.92
C GLY A 75 2.17 -13.00 -7.96
N ARG A 76 2.06 -14.06 -8.77
CA ARG A 76 3.04 -15.15 -8.78
C ARG A 76 4.46 -14.73 -9.15
N ASP A 77 4.59 -13.75 -10.04
CA ASP A 77 5.87 -13.28 -10.56
C ASP A 77 6.52 -12.23 -9.63
N TRP A 78 5.79 -11.83 -8.58
CA TRP A 78 6.18 -10.87 -7.55
C TRP A 78 6.00 -11.45 -6.14
N ASP A 79 5.99 -12.78 -6.02
CA ASP A 79 5.86 -13.45 -4.71
C ASP A 79 7.20 -13.51 -3.98
N PHE A 80 7.45 -12.49 -3.19
CA PHE A 80 8.66 -12.36 -2.36
C PHE A 80 8.75 -13.40 -1.24
N SER A 81 7.66 -14.12 -0.96
CA SER A 81 7.59 -15.19 0.04
C SER A 81 7.69 -16.59 -0.54
N SER A 82 7.83 -16.73 -1.86
CA SER A 82 7.83 -18.04 -2.48
C SER A 82 8.84 -18.99 -1.85
N ALA A 83 8.37 -20.16 -1.43
CA ALA A 83 9.25 -21.24 -0.96
C ALA A 83 10.07 -21.86 -2.12
N ASN A 84 9.66 -21.65 -3.37
CA ASN A 84 10.47 -21.95 -4.54
C ASN A 84 11.48 -20.81 -4.75
N GLU A 85 12.77 -21.10 -4.48
CA GLU A 85 13.84 -20.12 -4.52
C GLU A 85 14.01 -19.47 -5.91
N GLU A 86 13.77 -20.18 -7.00
CA GLU A 86 13.85 -19.62 -8.36
C GLU A 86 12.79 -18.52 -8.57
N LYS A 87 11.55 -18.77 -8.14
CA LYS A 87 10.46 -17.80 -8.21
C LYS A 87 10.70 -16.61 -7.29
N ARG A 88 11.17 -16.87 -6.07
CA ARG A 88 11.56 -15.79 -5.15
C ARG A 88 12.64 -14.88 -5.75
N LEU A 89 13.66 -15.48 -6.37
CA LEU A 89 14.73 -14.73 -7.03
C LEU A 89 14.24 -14.01 -8.30
N GLU A 90 13.22 -14.52 -8.99
CA GLU A 90 12.57 -13.80 -10.09
C GLU A 90 11.88 -12.54 -9.58
N ALA A 91 11.07 -12.63 -8.52
CA ALA A 91 10.46 -11.47 -7.89
C ALA A 91 11.51 -10.44 -7.43
N MET A 92 12.63 -10.90 -6.87
CA MET A 92 13.74 -10.04 -6.45
C MET A 92 14.43 -9.35 -7.62
N ARG A 93 14.62 -10.04 -8.77
CA ARG A 93 15.14 -9.40 -10.00
C ARG A 93 14.20 -8.33 -10.50
N ASN A 94 12.90 -8.61 -10.57
CA ASN A 94 11.90 -7.64 -10.99
C ASN A 94 11.92 -6.38 -10.11
N PHE A 95 12.05 -6.54 -8.78
CA PHE A 95 12.20 -5.41 -7.87
C PHE A 95 13.52 -4.64 -8.12
N ALA A 96 14.63 -5.35 -8.27
CA ALA A 96 15.95 -4.74 -8.51
C ALA A 96 16.02 -3.96 -9.84
N ASP A 97 15.23 -4.36 -10.83
CA ASP A 97 15.18 -3.69 -12.12
C ASP A 97 14.43 -2.34 -12.06
N VAL A 98 13.42 -2.21 -11.18
CA VAL A 98 12.60 -0.99 -11.11
C VAL A 98 13.03 -0.05 -9.99
N ALA A 99 13.49 -0.55 -8.84
CA ALA A 99 13.72 0.25 -7.66
C ALA A 99 14.77 1.36 -7.85
N PRO A 100 15.93 1.16 -8.51
CA PRO A 100 16.91 2.22 -8.69
C PRO A 100 16.38 3.43 -9.49
N MET A 101 15.54 3.18 -10.49
CA MET A 101 14.90 4.25 -11.27
C MET A 101 13.88 5.02 -10.43
N ILE A 102 13.10 4.31 -9.62
CA ILE A 102 12.06 4.90 -8.76
C ILE A 102 12.69 5.72 -7.63
N ASP A 103 13.82 5.26 -7.07
CA ASP A 103 14.55 5.95 -6.00
C ASP A 103 15.03 7.36 -6.40
N GLU A 104 15.24 7.63 -7.71
CA GLU A 104 15.56 8.98 -8.22
C GLU A 104 14.47 10.01 -7.88
N TYR A 105 13.21 9.55 -7.72
CA TYR A 105 12.04 10.38 -7.42
C TYR A 105 11.71 10.45 -5.93
N LYS A 106 12.43 9.72 -5.08
CA LYS A 106 12.34 9.74 -3.62
C LYS A 106 10.93 9.50 -3.08
N PRO A 107 10.28 8.38 -3.39
CA PRO A 107 9.03 8.01 -2.73
C PRO A 107 9.25 7.87 -1.23
N HIS A 108 8.20 8.09 -0.44
CA HIS A 108 8.27 7.87 0.99
C HIS A 108 8.45 6.38 1.31
N CYS A 109 7.76 5.49 0.59
CA CYS A 109 7.92 4.05 0.74
C CYS A 109 7.62 3.26 -0.55
N TYR A 110 8.15 2.03 -0.60
CA TYR A 110 7.62 0.98 -1.45
C TYR A 110 6.54 0.22 -0.70
N ILE A 111 5.41 -0.03 -1.33
CA ILE A 111 4.34 -0.88 -0.81
C ILE A 111 4.43 -2.21 -1.52
N ILE A 112 4.61 -3.29 -0.75
CA ILE A 112 4.75 -4.64 -1.28
C ILE A 112 3.79 -5.60 -0.61
N HIS A 113 3.27 -6.57 -1.35
CA HIS A 113 2.59 -7.73 -0.78
C HIS A 113 3.61 -8.69 -0.17
N GLY A 114 3.41 -9.07 1.09
CA GLY A 114 4.28 -10.01 1.79
C GLY A 114 4.17 -11.45 1.28
N SER A 115 3.06 -11.79 0.60
CA SER A 115 2.84 -13.12 0.02
C SER A 115 1.81 -13.07 -1.11
N TYR A 116 1.71 -14.20 -1.83
CA TYR A 116 0.62 -14.48 -2.75
C TYR A 116 -0.24 -15.63 -2.21
N GLU A 117 -1.56 -15.51 -2.25
CA GLU A 117 -2.48 -16.54 -1.72
C GLU A 117 -2.82 -17.65 -2.73
N PRO A 118 -3.19 -18.85 -2.23
CA PRO A 118 -3.28 -19.19 -0.82
C PRO A 118 -1.93 -19.55 -0.20
N VAL A 119 -1.75 -19.18 1.08
CA VAL A 119 -0.64 -19.70 1.91
C VAL A 119 -1.17 -20.86 2.75
N ALA A 120 -0.71 -22.07 2.45
CA ALA A 120 -1.10 -23.26 3.22
C ALA A 120 -0.46 -23.22 4.63
N PRO A 121 -1.16 -23.69 5.67
CA PRO A 121 -0.61 -23.68 7.03
C PRO A 121 0.74 -24.39 7.15
N GLU A 122 0.94 -25.51 6.44
CA GLU A 122 2.20 -26.27 6.41
C GLU A 122 3.36 -25.54 5.74
N ASP A 123 3.06 -24.62 4.80
CA ASP A 123 4.07 -23.86 4.07
C ASP A 123 4.41 -22.53 4.74
N ARG A 124 3.57 -22.08 5.70
CA ARG A 124 3.63 -20.72 6.27
C ARG A 124 4.99 -20.37 6.86
N ALA A 125 5.58 -21.26 7.62
CA ALA A 125 6.91 -21.03 8.22
C ALA A 125 8.01 -20.87 7.16
N ALA A 126 7.97 -21.69 6.11
CA ALA A 126 8.93 -21.62 5.00
C ALA A 126 8.76 -20.31 4.21
N GLN A 127 7.52 -19.89 3.96
CA GLN A 127 7.22 -18.64 3.27
C GLN A 127 7.60 -17.40 4.10
N ILE A 128 7.37 -17.40 5.42
CA ILE A 128 7.86 -16.34 6.32
C ILE A 128 9.40 -16.24 6.23
N ALA A 129 10.10 -17.37 6.27
CA ALA A 129 11.56 -17.38 6.14
C ALA A 129 12.03 -16.85 4.78
N ALA A 130 11.31 -17.16 3.69
CA ALA A 130 11.58 -16.66 2.36
C ALA A 130 11.36 -15.14 2.26
N LEU A 131 10.23 -14.64 2.79
CA LEU A 131 9.94 -13.21 2.86
C LEU A 131 11.04 -12.44 3.60
N LYS A 132 11.47 -12.94 4.77
CA LYS A 132 12.55 -12.30 5.54
C LYS A 132 13.87 -12.22 4.76
N ARG A 133 14.22 -13.27 3.98
CA ARG A 133 15.37 -13.21 3.07
C ARG A 133 15.20 -12.13 2.00
N SER A 134 14.02 -12.07 1.37
CA SER A 134 13.73 -11.06 0.35
C SER A 134 13.81 -9.64 0.91
N LEU A 135 13.21 -9.39 2.08
CA LEU A 135 13.31 -8.09 2.76
C LEU A 135 14.77 -7.72 3.06
N SER A 136 15.59 -8.67 3.55
CA SER A 136 17.01 -8.45 3.79
C SER A 136 17.81 -8.14 2.51
N GLU A 137 17.41 -8.70 1.39
CA GLU A 137 17.99 -8.40 0.07
C GLU A 137 17.56 -7.03 -0.45
N MET A 138 16.28 -6.66 -0.28
CA MET A 138 15.75 -5.34 -0.64
C MET A 138 16.48 -4.20 0.08
N LEU A 139 16.84 -4.38 1.35
CA LEU A 139 17.63 -3.41 2.12
C LEU A 139 19.02 -3.12 1.52
N LYS A 140 19.52 -3.99 0.64
CA LYS A 140 20.79 -3.79 -0.08
C LYS A 140 20.59 -3.05 -1.41
N ILE A 141 19.37 -3.08 -1.96
CA ILE A 141 19.00 -2.49 -3.25
C ILE A 141 18.60 -1.02 -3.07
N THR A 142 17.78 -0.71 -2.07
CA THR A 142 17.24 0.63 -1.84
C THR A 142 17.46 1.12 -0.41
N ARG A 143 17.39 2.46 -0.23
CA ARG A 143 17.33 3.12 1.08
C ARG A 143 15.94 3.64 1.39
N THR A 144 15.02 3.57 0.44
CA THR A 144 13.61 3.92 0.64
C THR A 144 12.96 2.91 1.58
N THR A 145 12.06 3.37 2.44
CA THR A 145 11.31 2.51 3.37
C THR A 145 10.52 1.46 2.59
N ILE A 146 10.50 0.23 3.08
CA ILE A 146 9.69 -0.87 2.55
C ILE A 146 8.51 -1.06 3.49
N ALA A 147 7.32 -0.76 3.03
CA ALA A 147 6.06 -0.94 3.73
C ALA A 147 5.45 -2.27 3.28
N VAL A 148 5.52 -3.29 4.13
CA VAL A 148 4.86 -4.58 3.86
C VAL A 148 3.39 -4.43 4.19
N GLU A 149 2.53 -4.76 3.25
CA GLU A 149 1.10 -4.57 3.40
C GLU A 149 0.45 -5.66 4.26
N ILE A 150 -0.49 -5.23 5.12
CA ILE A 150 -1.44 -6.16 5.78
C ILE A 150 -2.32 -6.76 4.69
N LEU A 151 -2.38 -8.09 4.63
CA LEU A 151 -3.09 -8.83 3.59
C LEU A 151 -4.22 -9.67 4.18
N PRO A 152 -5.26 -9.98 3.40
CA PRO A 152 -6.43 -10.68 3.92
C PRO A 152 -6.25 -12.21 3.99
N ARG A 153 -7.26 -12.90 4.50
CA ARG A 153 -7.49 -14.37 4.42
C ARG A 153 -6.30 -15.22 4.85
N THR A 154 -5.70 -15.95 3.90
CA THR A 154 -4.61 -16.90 4.17
C THR A 154 -3.22 -16.31 3.96
N CYS A 155 -3.13 -15.08 3.46
CA CYS A 155 -1.84 -14.41 3.22
C CYS A 155 -0.99 -14.31 4.50
N LEU A 156 0.30 -14.08 4.34
CA LEU A 156 1.16 -13.64 5.45
C LEU A 156 0.76 -12.20 5.86
N LEU A 157 1.07 -11.82 7.09
CA LEU A 157 0.71 -10.54 7.69
C LEU A 157 -0.82 -10.30 7.70
N ASN A 158 -1.62 -11.34 7.87
CA ASN A 158 -3.09 -11.23 7.93
C ASN A 158 -3.65 -10.85 9.30
N THR A 159 -2.78 -10.65 10.29
CA THR A 159 -3.09 -10.12 11.62
C THR A 159 -1.99 -9.19 12.09
N ALA A 160 -2.32 -8.24 12.97
CA ALA A 160 -1.33 -7.36 13.58
C ALA A 160 -0.27 -8.13 14.39
N ALA A 161 -0.65 -9.23 15.02
CA ALA A 161 0.27 -10.06 15.81
C ALA A 161 1.36 -10.69 14.92
N GLU A 162 0.98 -11.34 13.81
CA GLU A 162 1.94 -11.94 12.88
C GLU A 162 2.79 -10.88 12.18
N ALA A 163 2.17 -9.77 11.77
CA ALA A 163 2.90 -8.67 11.15
C ALA A 163 3.98 -8.12 12.09
N ASN A 164 3.67 -7.90 13.36
CA ASN A 164 4.62 -7.46 14.37
C ASN A 164 5.77 -8.47 14.53
N GLU A 165 5.46 -9.77 14.64
CA GLU A 165 6.49 -10.81 14.78
C GLU A 165 7.46 -10.81 13.59
N ILE A 166 6.93 -10.70 12.37
CA ILE A 166 7.76 -10.69 11.15
C ILE A 166 8.61 -9.41 11.10
N ILE A 167 7.99 -8.24 11.24
CA ILE A 167 8.66 -6.94 11.06
C ILE A 167 9.69 -6.70 12.17
N ASP A 168 9.36 -6.96 13.43
CA ASP A 168 10.28 -6.78 14.56
C ASP A 168 11.50 -7.70 14.44
N SER A 169 11.33 -8.91 13.91
CA SER A 169 12.44 -9.83 13.70
C SER A 169 13.43 -9.38 12.62
N MET A 170 13.09 -8.38 11.82
CA MET A 170 14.01 -7.79 10.82
C MET A 170 15.02 -6.82 11.45
N GLU A 171 14.75 -6.35 12.68
CA GLU A 171 15.62 -5.40 13.41
C GLU A 171 16.04 -4.18 12.56
N SER A 172 15.13 -3.69 11.74
CA SER A 172 15.38 -2.62 10.78
C SER A 172 14.30 -1.54 10.82
N GLU A 173 14.70 -0.29 11.00
CA GLU A 173 13.80 0.86 10.92
C GLU A 173 13.29 1.14 9.48
N GLN A 174 13.91 0.53 8.48
CA GLN A 174 13.53 0.70 7.08
C GLN A 174 12.38 -0.23 6.66
N ILE A 175 12.10 -1.29 7.44
CA ILE A 175 10.97 -2.20 7.21
C ILE A 175 9.80 -1.76 8.10
N LYS A 176 8.69 -1.43 7.48
CA LYS A 176 7.49 -0.88 8.12
C LYS A 176 6.23 -1.56 7.57
N ILE A 177 5.07 -1.06 7.96
CA ILE A 177 3.77 -1.60 7.58
C ILE A 177 2.99 -0.58 6.74
N CYS A 178 2.41 -1.05 5.64
CA CYS A 178 1.24 -0.45 5.02
C CYS A 178 -0.01 -1.09 5.64
N VAL A 179 -0.85 -0.29 6.27
CA VAL A 179 -2.14 -0.79 6.76
C VAL A 179 -3.18 -0.66 5.68
N ASP A 180 -3.58 -1.76 5.07
CA ASP A 180 -4.84 -1.80 4.35
C ASP A 180 -5.97 -2.14 5.32
N VAL A 181 -6.83 -1.15 5.55
CA VAL A 181 -7.96 -1.27 6.50
C VAL A 181 -8.98 -2.29 6.02
N ASN A 182 -9.11 -2.48 4.70
CA ASN A 182 -10.01 -3.42 4.05
C ASN A 182 -9.56 -4.90 4.24
N HIS A 183 -8.30 -5.13 4.58
CA HIS A 183 -7.72 -6.46 4.71
C HIS A 183 -7.84 -7.07 6.12
N PHE A 184 -8.29 -6.32 7.13
CA PHE A 184 -8.53 -6.85 8.48
C PHE A 184 -9.79 -7.70 8.54
N LEU A 185 -9.75 -8.91 7.98
CA LEU A 185 -10.87 -9.87 8.03
C LEU A 185 -10.79 -10.81 9.26
N GLN A 186 -9.62 -10.94 9.89
CA GLN A 186 -9.37 -11.81 11.04
C GLN A 186 -9.58 -11.09 12.38
N GLU A 187 -9.57 -9.77 12.38
CA GLU A 187 -9.71 -8.92 13.55
C GLU A 187 -10.38 -7.59 13.19
N ARG A 188 -10.81 -6.83 14.21
CA ARG A 188 -11.36 -5.49 14.00
C ARG A 188 -10.26 -4.53 13.55
N SER A 189 -10.53 -3.71 12.52
CA SER A 189 -9.54 -2.81 11.92
C SER A 189 -8.90 -1.86 12.94
N GLU A 190 -9.70 -1.26 13.85
CA GLU A 190 -9.18 -0.39 14.90
C GLU A 190 -8.26 -1.11 15.89
N LYS A 191 -8.50 -2.40 16.16
CA LYS A 191 -7.63 -3.22 17.03
C LYS A 191 -6.32 -3.54 16.34
N GLY A 192 -6.37 -3.89 15.05
CA GLY A 192 -5.19 -4.12 14.22
C GLY A 192 -4.29 -2.88 14.19
N ILE A 193 -4.86 -1.70 13.94
CA ILE A 193 -4.14 -0.43 13.92
C ILE A 193 -3.47 -0.15 15.27
N LEU A 194 -4.19 -0.29 16.39
CA LEU A 194 -3.63 -0.13 17.73
C LEU A 194 -2.51 -1.13 18.02
N GLY A 195 -2.66 -2.39 17.57
CA GLY A 195 -1.66 -3.45 17.74
C GLY A 195 -0.37 -3.19 16.94
N LEU A 196 -0.46 -2.62 15.76
CA LEU A 196 0.69 -2.29 14.90
C LEU A 196 1.44 -1.04 15.39
N GLY A 197 0.73 -0.04 15.93
CA GLY A 197 1.33 1.16 16.52
C GLY A 197 2.24 1.92 15.55
N SER A 198 3.43 2.28 16.01
CA SER A 198 4.41 3.09 15.25
C SER A 198 5.05 2.39 14.04
N ARG A 199 4.73 1.12 13.81
CA ARG A 199 5.18 0.39 12.61
C ARG A 199 4.46 0.84 11.34
N ILE A 200 3.31 1.49 11.48
CA ILE A 200 2.52 1.99 10.36
C ILE A 200 3.19 3.22 9.76
N VAL A 201 3.51 3.18 8.47
CA VAL A 201 4.12 4.29 7.72
C VAL A 201 3.19 4.85 6.65
N THR A 202 2.29 4.03 6.13
CA THR A 202 1.25 4.42 5.16
C THR A 202 0.01 3.56 5.31
N THR A 203 -1.08 3.96 4.64
CA THR A 203 -2.37 3.27 4.75
C THR A 203 -3.03 3.14 3.39
N HIS A 204 -3.81 2.06 3.21
CA HIS A 204 -4.84 1.94 2.18
C HIS A 204 -6.22 1.95 2.84
N ILE A 205 -7.08 2.81 2.32
CA ILE A 205 -8.37 3.12 2.93
C ILE A 205 -9.49 2.72 1.99
N SER A 206 -10.22 1.72 2.39
CA SER A 206 -11.49 1.30 1.80
C SER A 206 -12.30 0.48 2.81
N ASP A 207 -13.58 0.26 2.55
CA ASP A 207 -14.51 -0.40 3.46
C ASP A 207 -14.82 -1.83 3.03
N HIS A 208 -15.28 -2.65 3.98
CA HIS A 208 -15.65 -4.04 3.77
C HIS A 208 -16.79 -4.50 4.71
N ASP A 209 -17.25 -5.74 4.50
CA ASP A 209 -18.33 -6.35 5.27
C ASP A 209 -17.86 -7.31 6.39
N TYR A 210 -16.56 -7.44 6.66
CA TYR A 210 -15.91 -8.46 7.50
C TYR A 210 -16.09 -9.91 7.00
N GLU A 211 -16.52 -10.08 5.74
CA GLU A 211 -16.61 -11.39 5.07
C GLU A 211 -15.58 -11.49 3.95
N ASN A 212 -15.44 -10.40 3.16
CA ASN A 212 -14.45 -10.28 2.10
C ASN A 212 -13.97 -8.84 1.97
N GLU A 213 -12.78 -8.66 1.40
CA GLU A 213 -12.36 -7.36 0.88
C GLU A 213 -13.34 -6.87 -0.20
N ARG A 214 -13.72 -5.59 -0.16
CA ARG A 214 -14.74 -5.03 -1.03
C ARG A 214 -14.29 -3.79 -1.78
N HIS A 215 -13.29 -3.07 -1.25
CA HIS A 215 -12.86 -1.77 -1.75
C HIS A 215 -14.00 -0.75 -1.94
N TRP A 216 -14.98 -0.80 -1.03
CA TRP A 216 -16.08 0.17 -0.98
C TRP A 216 -15.62 1.51 -0.40
N MET A 217 -16.39 2.56 -0.66
CA MET A 217 -16.16 3.85 -0.02
C MET A 217 -16.34 3.72 1.50
N PRO A 218 -15.50 4.35 2.33
CA PRO A 218 -15.67 4.39 3.77
C PRO A 218 -17.07 4.83 4.19
N GLY A 219 -17.75 3.97 4.97
CA GLY A 219 -19.14 4.15 5.40
C GLY A 219 -20.18 3.36 4.60
N GLU A 220 -19.79 2.70 3.52
CA GLU A 220 -20.66 1.79 2.76
C GLU A 220 -20.65 0.36 3.30
N GLY A 221 -19.63 0.01 4.10
CA GLY A 221 -19.46 -1.30 4.71
C GLY A 221 -19.79 -1.35 6.19
N LYS A 222 -19.03 -2.17 6.91
CA LYS A 222 -19.26 -2.44 8.35
C LYS A 222 -18.13 -1.91 9.25
N ILE A 223 -17.13 -1.22 8.71
CA ILE A 223 -16.03 -0.67 9.49
C ILE A 223 -16.52 0.52 10.31
N ASP A 224 -16.16 0.55 11.59
CA ASP A 224 -16.38 1.71 12.46
C ASP A 224 -15.29 2.76 12.20
N TRP A 225 -15.55 3.67 11.27
CA TRP A 225 -14.60 4.69 10.86
C TRP A 225 -14.23 5.68 11.96
N MET A 226 -15.12 5.91 12.93
CA MET A 226 -14.78 6.77 14.08
C MET A 226 -13.76 6.06 14.97
N ALA A 227 -13.93 4.75 15.20
CA ALA A 227 -12.95 3.94 15.92
C ALA A 227 -11.62 3.81 15.18
N VAL A 228 -11.64 3.68 13.84
CA VAL A 228 -10.43 3.64 12.99
C VAL A 228 -9.65 4.97 13.08
N ILE A 229 -10.31 6.11 12.91
CA ILE A 229 -9.65 7.42 13.01
C ILE A 229 -9.11 7.64 14.43
N PHE A 230 -9.88 7.27 15.47
CA PHE A 230 -9.42 7.31 16.86
C PHE A 230 -8.17 6.46 17.08
N ALA A 231 -8.13 5.25 16.49
CA ALA A 231 -6.97 4.38 16.60
C ALA A 231 -5.72 5.01 15.97
N PHE A 232 -5.83 5.63 14.78
CA PHE A 232 -4.74 6.37 14.16
C PHE A 232 -4.27 7.55 15.03
N GLU A 233 -5.19 8.35 15.57
CA GLU A 233 -4.85 9.45 16.49
C GLU A 233 -4.15 8.92 17.75
N LYS A 234 -4.65 7.84 18.33
CA LYS A 234 -4.12 7.26 19.57
C LYS A 234 -2.69 6.76 19.45
N ILE A 235 -2.30 6.22 18.29
CA ILE A 235 -0.92 5.80 18.01
C ILE A 235 -0.03 6.95 17.54
N GLY A 236 -0.57 8.16 17.37
CA GLY A 236 0.15 9.33 16.87
C GLY A 236 0.48 9.27 15.39
N TYR A 237 -0.28 8.50 14.59
CA TYR A 237 -0.08 8.46 13.13
C TYR A 237 -0.40 9.83 12.53
N ASN A 238 0.50 10.34 11.70
CA ASN A 238 0.40 11.66 11.04
C ASN A 238 0.70 11.60 9.53
N GLY A 239 0.62 10.40 8.95
CA GLY A 239 0.90 10.14 7.54
C GLY A 239 -0.28 10.45 6.62
N VAL A 240 -0.49 9.59 5.64
CA VAL A 240 -1.50 9.76 4.60
C VAL A 240 -2.69 8.85 4.85
N PHE A 241 -3.88 9.37 4.70
CA PHE A 241 -5.15 8.65 4.62
C PHE A 241 -5.40 8.39 3.12
N ASN A 242 -4.79 7.31 2.62
CA ASN A 242 -4.68 7.06 1.18
C ASN A 242 -5.81 6.16 0.71
N TYR A 243 -6.74 6.72 -0.05
CA TYR A 243 -7.88 5.96 -0.57
C TYR A 243 -7.47 4.94 -1.64
N GLU A 244 -7.98 3.73 -1.50
CA GLU A 244 -7.87 2.66 -2.49
C GLU A 244 -9.27 2.15 -2.87
N VAL A 245 -10.04 2.99 -3.54
CA VAL A 245 -11.41 2.74 -3.97
C VAL A 245 -11.60 3.08 -5.44
N GLY A 246 -12.61 2.51 -6.07
CA GLY A 246 -12.95 2.77 -7.48
C GLY A 246 -13.79 4.03 -7.74
N ALA A 247 -13.92 4.93 -6.76
CA ALA A 247 -14.76 6.12 -6.84
C ALA A 247 -14.09 7.30 -7.56
N SER A 248 -14.89 8.33 -7.89
CA SER A 248 -14.40 9.60 -8.44
C SER A 248 -13.61 10.39 -7.38
N LEU A 249 -12.69 11.24 -7.82
CA LEU A 249 -11.91 12.06 -6.88
C LEU A 249 -12.76 13.07 -6.10
N PRO A 250 -13.79 13.72 -6.69
CA PRO A 250 -14.74 14.54 -5.93
C PRO A 250 -15.45 13.77 -4.81
N ASP A 251 -15.95 12.56 -5.09
CA ASP A 251 -16.66 11.75 -4.08
C ASP A 251 -15.71 11.33 -2.95
N ILE A 252 -14.46 11.00 -3.27
CA ILE A 252 -13.42 10.69 -2.28
C ILE A 252 -13.17 11.88 -1.38
N LYS A 253 -13.05 13.09 -1.95
CA LYS A 253 -12.80 14.31 -1.18
C LYS A 253 -13.97 14.62 -0.24
N GLU A 254 -15.21 14.52 -0.74
CA GLU A 254 -16.41 14.71 0.07
C GLU A 254 -16.47 13.72 1.24
N ASN A 255 -16.22 12.44 0.95
CA ASN A 255 -16.17 11.38 1.98
C ASN A 255 -15.12 11.68 3.04
N TYR A 256 -13.89 12.03 2.63
CA TYR A 256 -12.81 12.37 3.54
C TYR A 256 -13.17 13.56 4.45
N GLU A 257 -13.69 14.63 3.88
CA GLU A 257 -14.10 15.82 4.65
C GLU A 257 -15.23 15.47 5.62
N GLY A 258 -16.20 14.68 5.19
CA GLY A 258 -17.29 14.19 6.02
C GLY A 258 -16.82 13.38 7.23
N LEU A 259 -15.90 12.44 7.01
CA LEU A 259 -15.34 11.60 8.09
C LEU A 259 -14.60 12.43 9.14
N PHE A 260 -13.68 13.30 8.72
CA PHE A 260 -12.88 14.09 9.65
C PHE A 260 -13.68 15.21 10.32
N ASN A 261 -14.66 15.79 9.65
CA ASN A 261 -15.59 16.73 10.28
C ASN A 261 -16.42 16.04 11.36
N LYS A 262 -16.97 14.85 11.07
CA LYS A 262 -17.73 14.07 12.05
C LYS A 262 -16.87 13.63 13.24
N TYR A 263 -15.62 13.25 13.00
CA TYR A 263 -14.69 12.84 14.07
C TYR A 263 -14.33 13.98 15.01
N ASN A 264 -14.20 15.18 14.50
CA ASN A 264 -13.80 16.37 15.26
C ASN A 264 -14.98 17.18 15.84
N ALA A 265 -16.23 16.78 15.59
CA ALA A 265 -17.43 17.43 16.10
C ALA A 265 -17.70 17.06 17.55
#